data_397b88207e46c5ea6d445de39f2f84ce
#
_entry.id   397b88207e46c5ea6d445de39f2f84ce
#
_cell.length_a   1.000
_cell.length_b   1.000
_cell.length_c   1.000
_cell.angle_alpha   90.00
_cell.angle_beta   90.00
_cell.angle_gamma   90.00
#
_symmetry.space_group_name_H-M   'P 1'
#
loop_
_entity.id
_entity.type
_entity.pdbx_description
1 polymer ?
#
loop_
_entity_poly.entity_id
_entity_poly.type
_entity_poly.pdbx_seq_one_letter_code
_entity_poly.pdbx_strand_id
1 'polypeptide(L)'
;GVSMVLAVLLGWAVALLNRRARHKSLVTVVGTLLFLAVYYAVFQWVGNAVDALVLDAVQAGAAASRAVAPLHLLGLAAVGSAPALLLLLALAVACMVLCGKALAKPYLRLLTLEPGKIKAEYRAKTQKKQPPHRALLRRELLHLGACPMWLLNCALSSLLLPVLGAAALWKAADLRAFTAAYPPESLPMLVCGMVCTAAAMNFITAPSVSLEGDTLWLLQSLPVTPQQVLRAKVELQLLLTLPAAWLCAGCAMAALRIPAGQGLPVLAVLAAFVWLTAQLGLALGLCLPNLH
;
A
#
# COMPACT_ATOMS: atom_id res chain seq x y z
N GLY A 1 8.19 -19.54 -11.51
CA GLY A 1 7.05 -20.35 -12.00
C GLY A 1 5.94 -20.45 -10.98
N VAL A 2 6.15 -21.13 -9.84
CA VAL A 2 5.10 -21.35 -8.81
C VAL A 2 4.58 -20.04 -8.22
N SER A 3 5.44 -19.07 -7.91
CA SER A 3 5.06 -17.76 -7.40
C SER A 3 4.18 -16.97 -8.38
N MET A 4 4.46 -17.07 -9.67
CA MET A 4 3.67 -16.42 -10.72
C MET A 4 2.28 -17.07 -10.84
N VAL A 5 2.20 -18.41 -10.74
CA VAL A 5 0.93 -19.14 -10.74
C VAL A 5 0.06 -18.73 -9.53
N LEU A 6 0.66 -18.67 -8.34
CA LEU A 6 -0.02 -18.21 -7.13
C LEU A 6 -0.52 -16.78 -7.26
N ALA A 7 0.31 -15.87 -7.79
CA ALA A 7 -0.07 -14.47 -8.02
C ALA A 7 -1.25 -14.35 -8.98
N VAL A 8 -1.26 -15.12 -10.06
CA VAL A 8 -2.36 -15.13 -11.05
C VAL A 8 -3.65 -15.71 -10.45
N LEU A 9 -3.57 -16.80 -9.69
CA LEU A 9 -4.72 -17.40 -9.00
C LEU A 9 -5.31 -16.45 -7.96
N LEU A 10 -4.46 -15.79 -7.16
CA LEU A 10 -4.88 -14.77 -6.20
C LEU A 10 -5.53 -13.59 -6.91
N GLY A 11 -4.92 -13.09 -7.99
CA GLY A 11 -5.50 -12.00 -8.80
C GLY A 11 -6.87 -12.37 -9.36
N TRP A 12 -7.05 -13.61 -9.83
CA TRP A 12 -8.34 -14.09 -10.31
C TRP A 12 -9.38 -14.21 -9.18
N ALA A 13 -9.00 -14.73 -8.02
CA ALA A 13 -9.88 -14.79 -6.84
C ALA A 13 -10.34 -13.40 -6.39
N VAL A 14 -9.43 -12.44 -6.33
CA VAL A 14 -9.75 -11.02 -6.02
C VAL A 14 -10.68 -10.42 -7.07
N ALA A 15 -10.45 -10.70 -8.36
CA ALA A 15 -11.32 -10.22 -9.44
C ALA A 15 -12.74 -10.79 -9.33
N LEU A 16 -12.89 -12.07 -8.95
CA LEU A 16 -14.19 -12.69 -8.69
C LEU A 16 -14.92 -12.08 -7.50
N LEU A 17 -14.20 -11.84 -6.39
CA LEU A 17 -14.75 -11.19 -5.19
C LEU A 17 -15.23 -9.77 -5.52
N ASN A 18 -14.43 -9.03 -6.28
CA ASN A 18 -14.71 -7.64 -6.64
C ASN A 18 -15.94 -7.49 -7.56
N ARG A 19 -16.27 -8.54 -8.35
CA ARG A 19 -17.48 -8.54 -9.18
C ARG A 19 -18.77 -8.56 -8.38
N ARG A 20 -18.80 -9.23 -7.22
CA ARG A 20 -19.98 -9.36 -6.36
C ARG A 20 -20.14 -8.21 -5.36
N ALA A 21 -19.10 -7.41 -5.17
CA ALA A 21 -19.08 -6.38 -4.16
C ALA A 21 -19.82 -5.11 -4.60
N ARG A 22 -20.73 -4.63 -3.76
CA ARG A 22 -21.46 -3.35 -3.94
C ARG A 22 -20.50 -2.15 -3.81
N HIS A 23 -19.45 -2.28 -3.00
CA HIS A 23 -18.42 -1.26 -2.76
C HIS A 23 -17.05 -1.81 -3.19
N LYS A 24 -16.80 -1.82 -4.50
CA LYS A 24 -15.57 -2.39 -5.10
C LYS A 24 -14.30 -1.83 -4.50
N SER A 25 -14.25 -0.52 -4.26
CA SER A 25 -13.08 0.16 -3.69
C SER A 25 -12.78 -0.31 -2.27
N LEU A 26 -13.78 -0.41 -1.40
CA LEU A 26 -13.62 -0.90 -0.02
C LEU A 26 -13.12 -2.35 0.00
N VAL A 27 -13.69 -3.22 -0.82
CA VAL A 27 -13.30 -4.64 -0.87
C VAL A 27 -11.85 -4.79 -1.35
N THR A 28 -11.44 -4.00 -2.34
CA THR A 28 -10.05 -4.01 -2.81
C THR A 28 -9.08 -3.54 -1.72
N VAL A 29 -9.40 -2.44 -1.03
CA VAL A 29 -8.55 -1.90 0.05
C VAL A 29 -8.46 -2.87 1.22
N VAL A 30 -9.60 -3.37 1.71
CA VAL A 30 -9.63 -4.34 2.83
C VAL A 30 -8.93 -5.63 2.43
N GLY A 31 -9.15 -6.13 1.21
CA GLY A 31 -8.47 -7.31 0.68
C GLY A 31 -6.96 -7.14 0.63
N THR A 32 -6.47 -5.98 0.20
CA THR A 32 -5.03 -5.67 0.15
C THR A 32 -4.43 -5.56 1.55
N LEU A 33 -5.11 -4.92 2.49
CA LEU A 33 -4.65 -4.82 3.89
C LEU A 33 -4.61 -6.20 4.56
N LEU A 34 -5.63 -7.03 4.32
CA LEU A 34 -5.68 -8.39 4.83
C LEU A 34 -4.55 -9.25 4.22
N PHE A 35 -4.31 -9.12 2.91
CA PHE A 35 -3.18 -9.78 2.25
C PHE A 35 -1.84 -9.35 2.86
N LEU A 36 -1.66 -8.05 3.11
CA LEU A 36 -0.45 -7.51 3.72
C LEU A 36 -0.26 -8.06 5.15
N ALA A 37 -1.33 -8.14 5.93
CA ALA A 37 -1.29 -8.72 7.28
C ALA A 37 -0.93 -10.21 7.27
N VAL A 38 -1.53 -10.98 6.36
CA VAL A 38 -1.20 -12.41 6.17
C VAL A 38 0.24 -12.56 5.70
N TYR A 39 0.67 -11.75 4.73
CA TYR A 39 2.06 -11.75 4.25
C TYR A 39 3.05 -11.48 5.40
N TYR A 40 2.77 -10.48 6.23
CA TYR A 40 3.62 -10.17 7.39
C TYR A 40 3.64 -11.33 8.41
N ALA A 41 2.49 -11.93 8.70
CA ALA A 41 2.40 -13.07 9.61
C ALA A 41 3.20 -14.28 9.08
N VAL A 42 3.08 -14.60 7.79
CA VAL A 42 3.85 -15.65 7.12
C VAL A 42 5.34 -15.32 7.12
N PHE A 43 5.71 -14.07 6.87
CA PHE A 43 7.10 -13.63 6.88
C PHE A 43 7.74 -13.82 8.27
N GLN A 44 7.03 -13.46 9.34
CA GLN A 44 7.49 -13.68 10.72
C GLN A 44 7.60 -15.17 11.05
N TRP A 45 6.61 -15.96 10.62
CA TRP A 45 6.64 -17.41 10.82
C TRP A 45 7.81 -18.07 10.10
N VAL A 46 8.07 -17.68 8.85
CA VAL A 46 9.21 -18.15 8.06
C VAL A 46 10.53 -17.70 8.68
N GLY A 47 10.63 -16.45 9.16
CA GLY A 47 11.82 -15.97 9.87
C GLY A 47 12.16 -16.84 11.08
N ASN A 48 11.18 -17.07 11.95
CA ASN A 48 11.36 -17.92 13.13
C ASN A 48 11.72 -19.39 12.75
N ALA A 49 11.14 -19.89 11.65
CA ALA A 49 11.46 -21.23 11.15
C ALA A 49 12.89 -21.31 10.59
N VAL A 50 13.38 -20.27 9.92
CA VAL A 50 14.75 -20.18 9.42
C VAL A 50 15.75 -20.10 10.58
N ASP A 51 15.47 -19.33 11.63
CA ASP A 51 16.33 -19.26 12.81
C ASP A 51 16.43 -20.64 13.51
N ALA A 52 15.31 -21.36 13.63
CA ALA A 52 15.30 -22.72 14.14
C ALA A 52 16.07 -23.72 13.24
N LEU A 53 15.99 -23.53 11.91
CA LEU A 53 16.72 -24.32 10.92
C LEU A 53 18.24 -24.09 11.00
N VAL A 54 18.69 -22.89 11.28
CA VAL A 54 20.13 -22.54 11.42
C VAL A 54 20.71 -23.20 12.67
N LEU A 55 19.92 -23.27 13.75
CA LEU A 55 20.35 -23.90 15.02
C LEU A 55 20.44 -25.43 14.92
N ASP A 56 19.64 -26.09 14.08
CA ASP A 56 19.58 -27.54 13.96
C ASP A 56 19.55 -27.99 12.48
N ALA A 57 20.51 -27.51 11.68
CA ALA A 57 20.55 -27.69 10.23
C ALA A 57 20.47 -29.12 9.75
N VAL A 58 21.01 -30.08 10.52
CA VAL A 58 21.07 -31.50 10.13
C VAL A 58 19.70 -32.18 10.31
N GLN A 59 19.02 -31.97 11.41
CA GLN A 59 17.68 -32.56 11.66
C GLN A 59 16.62 -31.87 10.79
N ALA A 60 16.71 -30.58 10.61
CA ALA A 60 15.79 -29.81 9.80
C ALA A 60 15.93 -30.12 8.29
N GLY A 61 17.14 -30.37 7.79
CA GLY A 61 17.35 -30.82 6.43
C GLY A 61 16.69 -32.22 6.14
N ALA A 62 16.77 -33.13 7.10
CA ALA A 62 16.11 -34.43 7.01
C ALA A 62 14.56 -34.31 7.11
N ALA A 63 14.04 -33.42 7.92
CA ALA A 63 12.58 -33.16 8.03
C ALA A 63 12.03 -32.45 6.78
N ALA A 64 12.73 -31.45 6.25
CA ALA A 64 12.33 -30.71 5.04
C ALA A 64 12.34 -31.59 3.79
N SER A 65 13.31 -32.51 3.69
CA SER A 65 13.38 -33.46 2.57
C SER A 65 12.20 -34.45 2.54
N ARG A 66 11.60 -34.75 3.70
CA ARG A 66 10.42 -35.63 3.81
C ARG A 66 9.09 -34.89 3.66
N ALA A 67 9.03 -33.64 4.08
CA ALA A 67 7.77 -32.89 4.14
C ALA A 67 7.37 -32.23 2.82
N VAL A 68 8.34 -31.74 2.02
CA VAL A 68 8.07 -30.99 0.79
C VAL A 68 8.99 -31.40 -0.35
N ALA A 69 8.56 -32.35 -1.14
CA ALA A 69 9.33 -32.85 -2.30
C ALA A 69 9.88 -31.75 -3.25
N PRO A 70 9.15 -30.63 -3.56
CA PRO A 70 9.70 -29.56 -4.39
C PRO A 70 10.88 -28.81 -3.74
N LEU A 71 10.93 -28.69 -2.41
CA LEU A 71 12.03 -28.05 -1.68
C LEU A 71 13.29 -28.93 -1.71
N HIS A 72 13.15 -30.24 -1.59
CA HIS A 72 14.24 -31.17 -1.73
C HIS A 72 14.85 -31.16 -3.14
N LEU A 73 13.99 -31.08 -4.18
CA LEU A 73 14.44 -30.94 -5.57
C LEU A 73 15.18 -29.60 -5.80
N LEU A 74 14.73 -28.52 -5.15
CA LEU A 74 15.42 -27.23 -5.18
C LEU A 74 16.82 -27.34 -4.54
N GLY A 75 16.93 -28.02 -3.40
CA GLY A 75 18.21 -28.27 -2.74
C GLY A 75 19.17 -29.07 -3.61
N LEU A 76 18.70 -30.20 -4.23
CA LEU A 76 19.49 -31.00 -5.16
C LEU A 76 19.93 -30.24 -6.41
N ALA A 77 19.08 -29.37 -6.94
CA ALA A 77 19.42 -28.49 -8.06
C ALA A 77 20.47 -27.43 -7.69
N ALA A 78 20.40 -26.89 -6.47
CA ALA A 78 21.39 -25.94 -5.95
C ALA A 78 22.78 -26.58 -5.74
N VAL A 79 22.85 -27.87 -5.43
CA VAL A 79 24.09 -28.65 -5.31
C VAL A 79 24.63 -29.11 -6.68
N GLY A 80 23.97 -28.75 -7.80
CA GLY A 80 24.47 -28.99 -9.15
C GLY A 80 23.97 -30.28 -9.80
N SER A 81 22.93 -30.94 -9.28
CA SER A 81 22.37 -32.11 -9.92
C SER A 81 21.54 -31.73 -11.17
N ALA A 82 22.07 -32.07 -12.37
CA ALA A 82 21.42 -31.77 -13.64
C ALA A 82 20.00 -32.41 -13.77
N PRO A 83 19.72 -33.64 -13.32
CA PRO A 83 18.39 -34.22 -13.41
C PRO A 83 17.36 -33.51 -12.53
N ALA A 84 17.75 -33.04 -11.35
CA ALA A 84 16.85 -32.28 -10.47
C ALA A 84 16.49 -30.89 -11.06
N LEU A 85 17.47 -30.25 -11.71
CA LEU A 85 17.27 -28.96 -12.40
C LEU A 85 16.28 -29.11 -13.57
N LEU A 86 16.47 -30.14 -14.41
CA LEU A 86 15.58 -30.43 -15.53
C LEU A 86 14.15 -30.78 -15.07
N LEU A 87 14.01 -31.51 -13.98
CA LEU A 87 12.70 -31.86 -13.41
C LEU A 87 11.98 -30.60 -12.86
N LEU A 88 12.71 -29.71 -12.18
CA LEU A 88 12.16 -28.44 -11.70
C LEU A 88 11.72 -27.55 -12.85
N LEU A 89 12.51 -27.48 -13.92
CA LEU A 89 12.22 -26.72 -15.10
C LEU A 89 10.98 -27.23 -15.82
N ALA A 90 10.89 -28.57 -15.97
CA ALA A 90 9.71 -29.23 -16.54
C ALA A 90 8.45 -28.98 -15.69
N LEU A 91 8.56 -29.07 -14.36
CA LEU A 91 7.46 -28.80 -13.44
C LEU A 91 7.01 -27.36 -13.53
N ALA A 92 7.95 -26.38 -13.60
CA ALA A 92 7.64 -24.98 -13.75
C ALA A 92 6.91 -24.68 -15.07
N VAL A 93 7.38 -25.27 -16.18
CA VAL A 93 6.73 -25.13 -17.50
C VAL A 93 5.34 -25.78 -17.48
N ALA A 94 5.21 -26.97 -16.93
CA ALA A 94 3.91 -27.65 -16.80
C ALA A 94 2.90 -26.81 -15.98
N CYS A 95 3.33 -26.26 -14.86
CA CYS A 95 2.50 -25.33 -14.06
C CYS A 95 2.09 -24.10 -14.85
N MET A 96 3.01 -23.48 -15.61
CA MET A 96 2.68 -22.31 -16.45
C MET A 96 1.65 -22.65 -17.55
N VAL A 97 1.84 -23.77 -18.23
CA VAL A 97 0.94 -24.24 -19.29
C VAL A 97 -0.45 -24.59 -18.74
N LEU A 98 -0.49 -25.30 -17.62
CA LEU A 98 -1.75 -25.64 -16.93
C LEU A 98 -2.50 -24.37 -16.47
N CYS A 99 -1.80 -23.43 -15.86
CA CYS A 99 -2.37 -22.17 -15.44
C CYS A 99 -2.87 -21.32 -16.62
N GLY A 100 -2.08 -21.26 -17.70
CA GLY A 100 -2.47 -20.56 -18.93
C GLY A 100 -3.74 -21.15 -19.54
N LYS A 101 -3.83 -22.47 -19.67
CA LYS A 101 -5.02 -23.16 -20.19
C LYS A 101 -6.24 -23.03 -19.28
N ALA A 102 -6.04 -23.14 -17.96
CA ALA A 102 -7.13 -23.02 -16.98
C ALA A 102 -7.71 -21.60 -16.91
N LEU A 103 -6.88 -20.58 -17.11
CA LEU A 103 -7.28 -19.18 -16.99
C LEU A 103 -7.66 -18.53 -18.33
N ALA A 104 -7.22 -19.06 -19.46
CA ALA A 104 -7.51 -18.46 -20.77
C ALA A 104 -9.01 -18.27 -21.02
N LYS A 105 -9.84 -19.29 -20.77
CA LYS A 105 -11.31 -19.21 -20.96
C LYS A 105 -12.00 -18.27 -19.95
N PRO A 106 -11.77 -18.36 -18.62
CA PRO A 106 -12.36 -17.41 -17.66
C PRO A 106 -11.87 -15.99 -17.85
N TYR A 107 -10.61 -15.78 -18.24
CA TYR A 107 -10.04 -14.45 -18.50
C TYR A 107 -10.70 -13.78 -19.70
N LEU A 108 -10.85 -14.49 -20.82
CA LEU A 108 -11.58 -14.00 -21.99
C LEU A 108 -13.04 -13.65 -21.66
N ARG A 109 -13.72 -14.49 -20.87
CA ARG A 109 -15.06 -14.18 -20.37
C ARG A 109 -15.10 -12.94 -19.47
N LEU A 110 -14.05 -12.70 -18.68
CA LEU A 110 -13.95 -11.52 -17.82
C LEU A 110 -13.75 -10.24 -18.64
N LEU A 111 -12.99 -10.30 -19.74
CA LEU A 111 -12.73 -9.18 -20.64
C LEU A 111 -13.92 -8.88 -21.56
N THR A 112 -14.64 -9.91 -22.02
CA THR A 112 -15.77 -9.74 -22.95
C THR A 112 -17.09 -9.43 -22.26
N LEU A 113 -17.20 -9.70 -20.97
CA LEU A 113 -18.35 -9.29 -20.20
C LEU A 113 -18.23 -7.78 -19.91
N GLU A 114 -19.07 -6.98 -20.55
CA GLU A 114 -19.24 -5.57 -20.18
C GLU A 114 -19.34 -5.45 -18.67
N PRO A 115 -18.62 -4.48 -18.05
CA PRO A 115 -18.80 -4.20 -16.63
C PRO A 115 -20.29 -3.93 -16.44
N GLY A 116 -20.97 -4.84 -15.71
CA GLY A 116 -22.42 -4.79 -15.54
C GLY A 116 -22.79 -3.36 -15.17
N LYS A 117 -23.54 -2.72 -16.05
CA LYS A 117 -24.13 -1.40 -15.81
C LYS A 117 -25.00 -1.56 -14.57
N ILE A 118 -24.44 -1.27 -13.40
CA ILE A 118 -25.24 -1.08 -12.20
C ILE A 118 -26.12 0.11 -12.57
N LYS A 119 -27.39 -0.16 -12.86
CA LYS A 119 -28.40 0.89 -13.02
C LYS A 119 -28.42 1.63 -11.70
N ALA A 120 -27.60 2.66 -11.58
CA ALA A 120 -27.64 3.57 -10.46
C ALA A 120 -28.95 4.34 -10.63
N GLU A 121 -29.97 3.93 -9.88
CA GLU A 121 -31.22 4.67 -9.80
C GLU A 121 -30.89 6.03 -9.16
N TYR A 122 -30.94 7.06 -9.97
CA TYR A 122 -30.67 8.43 -9.50
C TYR A 122 -31.79 8.81 -8.53
N ARG A 123 -31.50 8.79 -7.24
CA ARG A 123 -32.36 9.38 -6.21
C ARG A 123 -31.91 10.81 -5.99
N ALA A 124 -32.71 11.75 -6.45
CA ALA A 124 -32.51 13.18 -6.17
C ALA A 124 -32.50 13.40 -4.66
N LYS A 125 -31.31 13.62 -4.09
CA LYS A 125 -31.15 14.03 -2.70
C LYS A 125 -31.06 15.56 -2.68
N THR A 126 -31.90 16.18 -1.88
CA THR A 126 -31.82 17.63 -1.59
C THR A 126 -30.43 17.92 -1.02
N GLN A 127 -29.58 18.52 -1.83
CA GLN A 127 -28.22 18.85 -1.39
C GLN A 127 -28.27 20.15 -0.60
N LYS A 128 -27.79 20.13 0.63
CA LYS A 128 -27.56 21.36 1.41
C LYS A 128 -26.49 22.19 0.72
N LYS A 129 -26.73 23.49 0.53
CA LYS A 129 -25.73 24.44 0.03
C LYS A 129 -24.49 24.38 0.92
N GLN A 130 -23.35 24.03 0.36
CA GLN A 130 -22.07 24.02 1.05
C GLN A 130 -21.17 25.11 0.48
N PRO A 131 -20.25 25.68 1.28
CA PRO A 131 -19.27 26.60 0.75
C PRO A 131 -18.41 25.92 -0.32
N PRO A 132 -18.02 26.62 -1.39
CA PRO A 132 -17.32 26.04 -2.56
C PRO A 132 -16.10 25.24 -2.18
N HIS A 133 -15.32 25.73 -1.23
CA HIS A 133 -14.12 25.07 -0.72
C HIS A 133 -14.40 23.66 -0.13
N ARG A 134 -15.40 23.54 0.75
CA ARG A 134 -15.80 22.25 1.33
C ARG A 134 -16.36 21.29 0.27
N ALA A 135 -17.07 21.82 -0.72
CA ALA A 135 -17.61 21.03 -1.82
C ALA A 135 -16.49 20.45 -2.67
N LEU A 136 -15.45 21.22 -2.99
CA LEU A 136 -14.26 20.78 -3.72
C LEU A 136 -13.47 19.73 -2.93
N LEU A 137 -13.18 19.98 -1.67
CA LEU A 137 -12.45 19.03 -0.83
C LEU A 137 -13.21 17.70 -0.69
N ARG A 138 -14.53 17.76 -0.50
CA ARG A 138 -15.37 16.57 -0.46
C ARG A 138 -15.37 15.80 -1.79
N ARG A 139 -15.37 16.52 -2.91
CA ARG A 139 -15.27 15.92 -4.25
C ARG A 139 -13.96 15.16 -4.40
N GLU A 140 -12.83 15.80 -4.04
CA GLU A 140 -11.51 15.15 -4.11
C GLU A 140 -11.44 13.91 -3.21
N LEU A 141 -11.98 13.97 -2.00
CA LEU A 141 -12.03 12.84 -1.08
C LEU A 141 -12.87 11.68 -1.63
N LEU A 142 -14.03 11.97 -2.23
CA LEU A 142 -14.88 10.97 -2.87
C LEU A 142 -14.20 10.36 -4.11
N HIS A 143 -13.49 11.18 -4.88
CA HIS A 143 -12.74 10.74 -6.05
C HIS A 143 -11.60 9.80 -5.67
N LEU A 144 -10.81 10.14 -4.64
CA LEU A 144 -9.79 9.26 -4.07
C LEU A 144 -10.39 7.94 -3.61
N GLY A 145 -11.51 7.97 -2.89
CA GLY A 145 -12.21 6.76 -2.41
C GLY A 145 -12.83 5.92 -3.53
N ALA A 146 -13.17 6.51 -4.66
CA ALA A 146 -13.72 5.82 -5.82
C ALA A 146 -12.65 5.08 -6.64
N CYS A 147 -11.39 5.53 -6.59
CA CYS A 147 -10.27 4.93 -7.32
C CYS A 147 -9.37 4.10 -6.38
N PRO A 148 -9.56 2.77 -6.29
CA PRO A 148 -8.79 1.93 -5.37
C PRO A 148 -7.30 1.91 -5.68
N MET A 149 -6.90 2.01 -6.95
CA MET A 149 -5.49 2.06 -7.35
C MET A 149 -4.80 3.32 -6.84
N TRP A 150 -5.47 4.47 -6.95
CA TRP A 150 -4.95 5.74 -6.43
C TRP A 150 -4.81 5.69 -4.90
N LEU A 151 -5.86 5.19 -4.22
CA LEU A 151 -5.86 5.07 -2.76
C LEU A 151 -4.75 4.14 -2.27
N LEU A 152 -4.58 2.97 -2.88
CA LEU A 152 -3.58 2.00 -2.47
C LEU A 152 -2.15 2.43 -2.79
N ASN A 153 -1.92 3.03 -3.96
CA ASN A 153 -0.57 3.41 -4.36
C ASN A 153 -0.09 4.72 -3.72
N CYS A 154 -1.01 5.68 -3.50
CA CYS A 154 -0.63 7.03 -3.11
C CYS A 154 -1.08 7.41 -1.70
N ALA A 155 -2.02 6.70 -1.08
CA ALA A 155 -2.53 7.02 0.25
C ALA A 155 -2.35 5.88 1.27
N LEU A 156 -1.81 4.73 0.86
CA LEU A 156 -1.62 3.56 1.74
C LEU A 156 -0.77 3.89 2.96
N SER A 157 0.27 4.69 2.79
CA SER A 157 1.14 5.09 3.88
C SER A 157 0.39 5.90 4.95
N SER A 158 -0.62 6.70 4.59
CA SER A 158 -1.48 7.39 5.58
C SER A 158 -2.24 6.42 6.48
N LEU A 159 -2.56 5.23 5.98
CA LEU A 159 -3.20 4.16 6.76
C LEU A 159 -2.20 3.37 7.59
N LEU A 160 -0.98 3.17 7.06
CA LEU A 160 0.06 2.39 7.73
C LEU A 160 0.78 3.17 8.84
N LEU A 161 0.94 4.48 8.70
CA LEU A 161 1.61 5.32 9.70
C LEU A 161 1.01 5.18 11.12
N PRO A 162 -0.32 5.25 11.32
CA PRO A 162 -0.92 4.99 12.64
C PRO A 162 -0.65 3.59 13.17
N VAL A 163 -0.65 2.59 12.29
CA VAL A 163 -0.35 1.19 12.65
C VAL A 163 1.10 1.04 13.10
N LEU A 164 2.04 1.68 12.38
CA LEU A 164 3.45 1.73 12.77
C LEU A 164 3.65 2.43 14.11
N GLY A 165 2.94 3.53 14.35
CA GLY A 165 2.93 4.21 15.64
C GLY A 165 2.44 3.32 16.77
N ALA A 166 1.34 2.61 16.57
CA ALA A 166 0.81 1.66 17.54
C ALA A 166 1.78 0.49 17.78
N ALA A 167 2.39 -0.02 16.72
CA ALA A 167 3.41 -1.07 16.81
C ALA A 167 4.66 -0.61 17.60
N ALA A 168 5.09 0.64 17.40
CA ALA A 168 6.19 1.23 18.16
C ALA A 168 5.90 1.30 19.66
N LEU A 169 4.66 1.60 20.05
CA LEU A 169 4.24 1.55 21.45
C LEU A 169 4.20 0.11 21.98
N TRP A 170 3.65 -0.81 21.21
CA TRP A 170 3.55 -2.21 21.63
C TRP A 170 4.92 -2.86 21.83
N LYS A 171 5.85 -2.60 20.92
CA LYS A 171 7.23 -3.11 20.96
C LYS A 171 8.22 -2.09 21.55
N ALA A 172 7.77 -1.24 22.46
CA ALA A 172 8.62 -0.16 23.00
C ALA A 172 9.89 -0.67 23.73
N ALA A 173 9.85 -1.86 24.31
CA ALA A 173 11.02 -2.47 24.95
C ALA A 173 12.09 -2.85 23.92
N ASP A 174 11.68 -3.55 22.85
CA ASP A 174 12.56 -3.97 21.76
C ASP A 174 13.12 -2.76 21.02
N LEU A 175 12.28 -1.75 20.78
CA LEU A 175 12.67 -0.51 20.12
C LEU A 175 13.73 0.24 20.93
N ARG A 176 13.58 0.32 22.26
CA ARG A 176 14.58 0.92 23.16
C ARG A 176 15.87 0.14 23.20
N ALA A 177 15.79 -1.20 23.22
CA ALA A 177 16.97 -2.06 23.15
C ALA A 177 17.75 -1.84 21.85
N PHE A 178 17.04 -1.77 20.72
CA PHE A 178 17.64 -1.49 19.41
C PHE A 178 18.27 -0.10 19.35
N THR A 179 17.62 0.91 19.92
CA THR A 179 18.11 2.30 19.90
C THR A 179 19.12 2.61 20.99
N ALA A 180 19.40 1.70 21.93
CA ALA A 180 20.38 1.89 23.02
C ALA A 180 21.83 2.12 22.52
N ALA A 181 22.14 1.67 21.29
CA ALA A 181 23.42 1.90 20.63
C ALA A 181 23.60 3.34 20.11
N TYR A 182 22.51 4.13 20.02
CA TYR A 182 22.54 5.48 19.47
C TYR A 182 22.53 6.54 20.57
N PRO A 183 23.21 7.69 20.37
CA PRO A 183 23.16 8.80 21.33
C PRO A 183 21.70 9.29 21.52
N PRO A 184 21.28 9.58 22.76
CA PRO A 184 19.90 10.03 23.03
C PRO A 184 19.50 11.28 22.25
N GLU A 185 20.45 12.15 21.95
CA GLU A 185 20.25 13.39 21.20
C GLU A 185 19.90 13.14 19.72
N SER A 186 20.29 11.98 19.15
CA SER A 186 20.00 11.62 17.76
C SER A 186 18.63 10.95 17.58
N LEU A 187 17.99 10.49 18.65
CA LEU A 187 16.72 9.76 18.58
C LEU A 187 15.57 10.59 17.95
N PRO A 188 15.39 11.88 18.27
CA PRO A 188 14.38 12.71 17.62
C PRO A 188 14.59 12.81 16.09
N MET A 189 15.85 12.93 15.68
CA MET A 189 16.21 12.99 14.26
C MET A 189 15.93 11.66 13.54
N LEU A 190 16.24 10.53 14.17
CA LEU A 190 15.91 9.19 13.66
C LEU A 190 14.40 9.02 13.47
N VAL A 191 13.60 9.36 14.49
CA VAL A 191 12.14 9.29 14.41
C VAL A 191 11.63 10.20 13.30
N CYS A 192 12.13 11.43 13.21
CA CYS A 192 11.76 12.37 12.14
C CYS A 192 12.07 11.79 10.76
N GLY A 193 13.29 11.29 10.54
CA GLY A 193 13.72 10.71 9.27
C GLY A 193 12.89 9.50 8.85
N MET A 194 12.60 8.58 9.78
CA MET A 194 11.78 7.40 9.51
C MET A 194 10.33 7.79 9.13
N VAL A 195 9.74 8.71 9.87
CA VAL A 195 8.36 9.16 9.59
C VAL A 195 8.30 9.98 8.29
N CYS A 196 9.30 10.84 8.01
CA CYS A 196 9.41 11.55 6.72
C CYS A 196 9.52 10.56 5.55
N THR A 197 10.35 9.52 5.68
CA THR A 197 10.50 8.49 4.63
C THR A 197 9.19 7.77 4.38
N ALA A 198 8.47 7.38 5.43
CA ALA A 198 7.16 6.76 5.30
C ALA A 198 6.12 7.73 4.72
N ALA A 199 6.13 9.00 5.14
CA ALA A 199 5.22 10.03 4.62
C ALA A 199 5.53 10.40 3.16
N ALA A 200 6.79 10.30 2.71
CA ALA A 200 7.17 10.53 1.32
C ALA A 200 6.53 9.55 0.33
N MET A 201 6.10 8.37 0.81
CA MET A 201 5.36 7.41 -0.02
C MET A 201 3.92 7.87 -0.33
N ASN A 202 3.42 8.91 0.34
CA ASN A 202 2.11 9.51 0.07
C ASN A 202 2.21 10.60 -1.01
N PHE A 203 1.96 10.23 -2.25
CA PHE A 203 1.98 11.14 -3.40
C PHE A 203 0.58 11.33 -3.98
N ILE A 204 -0.39 11.72 -3.14
CA ILE A 204 -1.80 11.85 -3.53
C ILE A 204 -1.99 12.94 -4.59
N THR A 205 -1.25 14.06 -4.49
CA THR A 205 -1.38 15.20 -5.40
C THR A 205 -0.83 14.93 -6.80
N ALA A 206 0.20 14.09 -6.94
CA ALA A 206 0.86 13.89 -8.23
C ALA A 206 -0.08 13.32 -9.32
N PRO A 207 -0.81 12.21 -9.12
CA PRO A 207 -1.72 11.69 -10.13
C PRO A 207 -3.07 12.43 -10.16
N SER A 208 -3.36 13.31 -9.20
CA SER A 208 -4.68 13.93 -9.03
C SER A 208 -5.14 14.75 -10.23
N VAL A 209 -4.22 15.32 -11.01
CA VAL A 209 -4.51 16.09 -12.22
C VAL A 209 -4.80 15.14 -13.38
N SER A 210 -3.95 14.13 -13.56
CA SER A 210 -4.08 13.15 -14.64
C SER A 210 -5.35 12.29 -14.50
N LEU A 211 -5.76 11.98 -13.26
CA LEU A 211 -6.97 11.22 -13.00
C LEU A 211 -8.27 11.99 -13.30
N GLU A 212 -8.19 13.29 -13.49
CA GLU A 212 -9.35 14.07 -13.94
C GLU A 212 -9.63 13.89 -15.43
N GLY A 213 -8.60 13.66 -16.26
CA GLY A 213 -8.70 13.29 -17.66
C GLY A 213 -9.94 13.83 -18.37
N ASP A 214 -10.81 12.91 -18.82
CA ASP A 214 -12.06 13.24 -19.52
C ASP A 214 -13.05 14.09 -18.71
N THR A 215 -12.90 14.22 -17.40
CA THR A 215 -13.80 14.99 -16.53
C THR A 215 -13.32 16.41 -16.25
N LEU A 216 -12.17 16.82 -16.79
CA LEU A 216 -11.58 18.14 -16.56
C LEU A 216 -12.50 19.29 -17.01
N TRP A 217 -13.24 19.09 -18.12
CA TRP A 217 -14.23 20.05 -18.61
C TRP A 217 -15.31 20.40 -17.58
N LEU A 218 -15.66 19.42 -16.71
CA LEU A 218 -16.63 19.65 -15.65
C LEU A 218 -16.13 20.67 -14.62
N LEU A 219 -14.84 20.59 -14.25
CA LEU A 219 -14.22 21.57 -13.35
C LEU A 219 -14.15 22.98 -13.99
N GLN A 220 -13.86 23.02 -15.29
CA GLN A 220 -13.79 24.26 -16.04
C GLN A 220 -15.17 24.94 -16.21
N SER A 221 -16.25 24.16 -16.17
CA SER A 221 -17.63 24.67 -16.25
C SER A 221 -18.15 25.22 -14.90
N LEU A 222 -17.47 24.93 -13.78
CA LEU A 222 -17.88 25.42 -12.46
C LEU A 222 -17.38 26.85 -12.22
N PRO A 223 -18.16 27.68 -11.48
CA PRO A 223 -17.75 29.05 -11.13
C PRO A 223 -16.73 29.05 -9.98
N VAL A 224 -15.59 28.38 -10.19
CA VAL A 224 -14.48 28.26 -9.24
C VAL A 224 -13.17 28.65 -9.90
N THR A 225 -12.26 29.23 -9.14
CA THR A 225 -10.94 29.57 -9.67
C THR A 225 -10.03 28.35 -9.70
N PRO A 226 -9.08 28.25 -10.68
CA PRO A 226 -8.10 27.17 -10.71
C PRO A 226 -7.33 27.03 -9.40
N GLN A 227 -7.00 28.14 -8.76
CA GLN A 227 -6.30 28.14 -7.47
C GLN A 227 -7.10 27.44 -6.36
N GLN A 228 -8.43 27.60 -6.33
CA GLN A 228 -9.28 26.91 -5.35
C GLN A 228 -9.27 25.38 -5.57
N VAL A 229 -9.26 24.96 -6.82
CA VAL A 229 -9.19 23.53 -7.17
C VAL A 229 -7.84 22.93 -6.76
N LEU A 230 -6.74 23.60 -7.13
CA LEU A 230 -5.39 23.13 -6.79
C LEU A 230 -5.15 23.12 -5.27
N ARG A 231 -5.65 24.14 -4.58
CA ARG A 231 -5.60 24.22 -3.11
C ARG A 231 -6.35 23.04 -2.47
N ALA A 232 -7.53 22.68 -2.95
CA ALA A 232 -8.28 21.53 -2.43
C ALA A 232 -7.51 20.21 -2.58
N LYS A 233 -6.73 20.03 -3.66
CA LYS A 233 -5.87 18.85 -3.88
C LYS A 233 -4.73 18.78 -2.86
N VAL A 234 -4.04 19.89 -2.62
CA VAL A 234 -2.98 19.98 -1.60
C VAL A 234 -3.56 19.71 -0.21
N GLU A 235 -4.68 20.34 0.12
CA GLU A 235 -5.35 20.16 1.40
C GLU A 235 -5.80 18.73 1.65
N LEU A 236 -6.23 18.01 0.61
CA LEU A 236 -6.55 16.57 0.73
C LEU A 236 -5.32 15.78 1.20
N GLN A 237 -4.15 16.00 0.60
CA GLN A 237 -2.92 15.30 1.01
C GLN A 237 -2.54 15.67 2.44
N LEU A 238 -2.59 16.96 2.80
CA LEU A 238 -2.31 17.41 4.15
C LEU A 238 -3.26 16.79 5.17
N LEU A 239 -4.56 16.77 4.87
CA LEU A 239 -5.59 16.24 5.77
C LEU A 239 -5.41 14.76 6.07
N LEU A 240 -4.93 13.99 5.10
CA LEU A 240 -4.74 12.54 5.26
C LEU A 240 -3.36 12.20 5.85
N THR A 241 -2.31 12.88 5.40
CA THR A 241 -0.93 12.51 5.75
C THR A 241 -0.46 13.13 7.06
N LEU A 242 -0.80 14.40 7.32
CA LEU A 242 -0.26 15.12 8.47
C LEU A 242 -0.72 14.55 9.82
N PRO A 243 -2.03 14.29 10.04
CA PRO A 243 -2.48 13.69 11.30
C PRO A 243 -1.88 12.30 11.53
N ALA A 244 -1.76 11.50 10.44
CA ALA A 244 -1.17 10.16 10.50
C ALA A 244 0.33 10.22 10.87
N ALA A 245 1.08 11.14 10.26
CA ALA A 245 2.49 11.35 10.55
C ALA A 245 2.72 11.86 11.98
N TRP A 246 1.93 12.81 12.44
CA TRP A 246 2.01 13.33 13.82
C TRP A 246 1.67 12.25 14.85
N LEU A 247 0.64 11.45 14.60
CA LEU A 247 0.27 10.33 15.47
C LEU A 247 1.39 9.30 15.53
N CYS A 248 1.94 8.90 14.40
CA CYS A 248 3.07 7.98 14.34
C CYS A 248 4.29 8.51 15.09
N ALA A 249 4.69 9.76 14.83
CA ALA A 249 5.81 10.40 15.52
C ALA A 249 5.58 10.52 17.02
N GLY A 250 4.38 10.93 17.45
CA GLY A 250 4.01 11.03 18.85
C GLY A 250 4.09 9.68 19.58
N CYS A 251 3.58 8.61 18.96
CA CYS A 251 3.69 7.26 19.50
C CYS A 251 5.15 6.78 19.60
N ALA A 252 5.95 7.02 18.55
CA ALA A 252 7.36 6.64 18.54
C ALA A 252 8.16 7.41 19.59
N MET A 253 7.93 8.72 19.72
CA MET A 253 8.57 9.55 20.76
C MET A 253 8.18 9.11 22.17
N ALA A 254 6.91 8.75 22.39
CA ALA A 254 6.45 8.21 23.67
C ALA A 254 7.08 6.84 23.96
N ALA A 255 7.20 5.96 22.98
CA ALA A 255 7.85 4.66 23.11
C ALA A 255 9.33 4.80 23.50
N LEU A 256 10.05 5.77 22.93
CA LEU A 256 11.47 6.05 23.20
C LEU A 256 11.70 6.98 24.40
N ARG A 257 10.62 7.48 25.04
CA ARG A 257 10.68 8.42 26.17
C ARG A 257 11.41 9.72 25.84
N ILE A 258 11.25 10.23 24.62
CA ILE A 258 11.82 11.50 24.18
C ILE A 258 11.09 12.65 24.88
N PRO A 259 11.79 13.62 25.48
CA PRO A 259 11.16 14.75 26.17
C PRO A 259 10.35 15.62 25.20
N ALA A 260 9.21 16.13 25.66
CA ALA A 260 8.27 16.89 24.84
C ALA A 260 8.89 18.13 24.17
N GLY A 261 9.87 18.76 24.81
CA GLY A 261 10.58 19.90 24.23
C GLY A 261 11.33 19.60 22.94
N GLN A 262 11.83 18.35 22.79
CA GLN A 262 12.47 17.88 21.56
C GLN A 262 11.44 17.38 20.52
N GLY A 263 10.23 17.10 20.93
CA GLY A 263 9.14 16.63 20.06
C GLY A 263 8.55 17.75 19.19
N LEU A 264 8.45 18.97 19.70
CA LEU A 264 7.88 20.11 18.96
C LEU A 264 8.61 20.39 17.63
N PRO A 265 9.96 20.49 17.59
CA PRO A 265 10.68 20.67 16.32
C PRO A 265 10.43 19.50 15.35
N VAL A 266 10.35 18.25 15.83
CA VAL A 266 10.03 17.09 14.97
C VAL A 266 8.66 17.26 14.30
N LEU A 267 7.64 17.65 15.05
CA LEU A 267 6.30 17.87 14.50
C LEU A 267 6.27 19.03 13.49
N ALA A 268 7.05 20.09 13.74
CA ALA A 268 7.17 21.23 12.81
C ALA A 268 7.86 20.83 11.50
N VAL A 269 8.97 20.06 11.58
CA VAL A 269 9.68 19.55 10.40
C VAL A 269 8.79 18.61 9.60
N LEU A 270 8.05 17.72 10.25
CA LEU A 270 7.08 16.83 9.59
C LEU A 270 6.00 17.63 8.85
N ALA A 271 5.47 18.68 9.46
CA ALA A 271 4.47 19.54 8.81
C ALA A 271 5.04 20.23 7.56
N ALA A 272 6.24 20.80 7.67
CA ALA A 272 6.92 21.44 6.55
C ALA A 272 7.23 20.43 5.43
N PHE A 273 7.66 19.23 5.79
CA PHE A 273 7.98 18.15 4.84
C PHE A 273 6.73 17.67 4.09
N VAL A 274 5.63 17.40 4.79
CA VAL A 274 4.36 16.97 4.17
C VAL A 274 3.80 18.08 3.28
N TRP A 275 3.90 19.34 3.70
CA TRP A 275 3.49 20.47 2.86
C TRP A 275 4.34 20.57 1.59
N LEU A 276 5.66 20.45 1.71
CA LEU A 276 6.60 20.47 0.58
C LEU A 276 6.32 19.34 -0.41
N THR A 277 6.15 18.10 0.08
CA THR A 277 5.86 16.95 -0.77
C THR A 277 4.51 17.08 -1.49
N ALA A 278 3.50 17.68 -0.86
CA ALA A 278 2.22 17.96 -1.48
C ALA A 278 2.34 18.98 -2.63
N GLN A 279 3.11 20.05 -2.44
CA GLN A 279 3.36 21.06 -3.48
C GLN A 279 4.17 20.48 -4.63
N LEU A 280 5.22 19.72 -4.30
CA LEU A 280 6.10 19.10 -5.30
C LEU A 280 5.33 18.05 -6.12
N GLY A 281 4.50 17.23 -5.48
CA GLY A 281 3.63 16.28 -6.16
C GLY A 281 2.65 16.95 -7.11
N LEU A 282 2.03 18.07 -6.68
CA LEU A 282 1.14 18.85 -7.53
C LEU A 282 1.88 19.46 -8.72
N ALA A 283 3.06 20.05 -8.50
CA ALA A 283 3.88 20.63 -9.56
C ALA A 283 4.27 19.57 -10.61
N LEU A 284 4.70 18.37 -10.16
CA LEU A 284 5.00 17.26 -11.06
C LEU A 284 3.77 16.81 -11.86
N GLY A 285 2.61 16.71 -11.21
CA GLY A 285 1.35 16.35 -11.87
C GLY A 285 0.91 17.37 -12.92
N LEU A 286 1.21 18.66 -12.71
CA LEU A 286 0.94 19.73 -13.67
C LEU A 286 1.95 19.79 -14.81
N CYS A 287 3.23 19.47 -14.55
CA CYS A 287 4.27 19.46 -15.57
C CYS A 287 4.19 18.24 -16.49
N LEU A 288 3.71 17.11 -16.00
CA LEU A 288 3.65 15.82 -16.69
C LEU A 288 2.23 15.25 -16.69
N PRO A 289 1.23 15.97 -17.20
CA PRO A 289 -0.14 15.48 -17.19
C PRO A 289 -0.30 14.35 -18.20
N ASN A 290 -0.84 13.22 -17.77
CA ASN A 290 -1.28 12.15 -18.66
C ASN A 290 -2.82 12.17 -18.67
N LEU A 291 -3.41 12.79 -19.69
CA LEU A 291 -4.84 13.02 -19.82
C LEU A 291 -5.53 12.00 -20.76
N HIS A 292 -4.86 10.90 -21.09
CA HIS A 292 -5.37 9.85 -21.98
C HIS A 292 -6.07 8.74 -21.23
#